data_cee7e849744f16962bfd2bea3f0a865a
#
_entry.id   cee7e849744f16962bfd2bea3f0a865a
#
_cell.length_a   1.000
_cell.length_b   1.000
_cell.length_c   1.000
_cell.angle_alpha   90.00
_cell.angle_beta   90.00
_cell.angle_gamma   90.00
#
_symmetry.space_group_name_H-M   'P 1'
#
loop_
_entity.id
_entity.type
_entity.pdbx_description
1 polymer ?
#
loop_
_entity_poly.entity_id
_entity_poly.type
_entity_poly.pdbx_seq_one_letter_code
_entity_poly.pdbx_strand_id
1 'polypeptide(L)'
;MAETTEPTGTTGTAGAIRPTGPEGGPVTSGTAPGAAGGPTAAGGPAPSAGRAPADALPKGFRSAELGWPELKRIPHPPYRIPLLGDLLGASRRTPLQDSLRYAAELGPIFRRKVFGREFVFVGGSALAADLADETRFAKHVGLGIANLRPVVGDALFTAYNHEPNWQLAHDVLAPGFSREAMAAYHPMMLDVARRLTGHWDRELAAGRPVDVPGDMTKLTLETIARTGFGHDFGSFERTRPHPFVTAMVGTLTYAQRLNTVPSPALLRRASRRNEADIAHLDNTVDELVRARRANGGGDGDLLDRMLDTAHPVTGERLSAQNVRRQVVTFLVAGHETTSGALSFALHYLSRDPHVAARARAEVDRVWGDTAVPGYEQVAKLRYVRRVLDEALRLWPTAPAFAREARADTVLGGEHPMRRGGWALVLTAMLHRDPGTWGPDPERFDPDRFDAAAVRARAPHTYKPFGTGARACIGRQFALHEATLVLGLLLRRYELRPDPAYRLRVTERLTLMPEGLRLHLERRRTPVGGAPLGEEQTGERRIGEGPVEAVGEEPAASASEPRCPVRRSGD
;
A
#
# COMPACT_ATOMS: atom_id res chain seq x y z
N MET A 1 32.13 59.25 9.46
CA MET A 1 33.35 59.06 10.28
C MET A 1 33.60 57.58 10.24
N ALA A 2 34.36 57.08 9.29
CA ALA A 2 35.82 56.89 9.29
C ALA A 2 36.13 55.70 10.22
N GLU A 3 36.77 54.61 9.88
CA GLU A 3 37.85 54.26 8.92
C GLU A 3 37.90 52.70 8.90
N THR A 4 37.89 52.08 7.75
CA THR A 4 38.94 51.38 7.01
C THR A 4 40.12 50.81 7.82
N THR A 5 40.34 49.48 7.68
CA THR A 5 41.65 48.94 7.28
C THR A 5 41.56 47.45 6.92
N GLU A 6 41.80 47.08 5.67
CA GLU A 6 42.51 45.86 5.25
C GLU A 6 44.02 46.07 5.41
N PRO A 7 44.84 45.00 5.46
CA PRO A 7 45.50 44.57 4.23
C PRO A 7 45.88 43.08 4.07
N THR A 8 45.98 42.67 2.81
CA THR A 8 47.02 41.85 2.10
C THR A 8 47.42 40.51 2.73
N GLY A 9 47.23 39.33 2.10
CA GLY A 9 47.68 38.88 0.78
C GLY A 9 48.92 38.00 0.89
N THR A 10 48.82 36.70 0.58
CA THR A 10 49.94 35.94 -0.01
C THR A 10 49.44 34.64 -0.69
N THR A 11 49.93 34.48 -1.88
CA THR A 11 49.85 33.39 -2.85
C THR A 11 50.61 32.15 -2.40
N GLY A 12 50.09 30.94 -2.77
CA GLY A 12 50.82 29.67 -2.63
C GLY A 12 50.19 28.55 -3.45
N THR A 13 50.75 28.36 -4.57
CA THR A 13 50.76 27.33 -5.65
C THR A 13 50.27 25.91 -5.37
N ALA A 14 49.70 25.40 -6.48
CA ALA A 14 49.23 24.08 -6.80
C ALA A 14 50.15 22.87 -6.48
N GLY A 15 49.55 21.73 -6.19
CA GLY A 15 50.18 20.42 -6.20
C GLY A 15 49.16 19.32 -6.43
N ALA A 16 49.04 18.88 -7.71
CA ALA A 16 48.28 17.73 -8.09
C ALA A 16 49.05 16.45 -7.75
N ILE A 17 48.39 15.48 -7.10
CA ILE A 17 48.90 14.10 -6.95
C ILE A 17 47.84 13.14 -7.49
N ARG A 18 48.21 12.42 -8.55
CA ARG A 18 47.52 11.24 -9.09
C ARG A 18 47.91 10.01 -8.24
N PRO A 19 47.03 9.05 -8.00
CA PRO A 19 47.41 7.73 -7.51
C PRO A 19 47.68 6.75 -8.63
N THR A 20 48.81 6.08 -8.54
CA THR A 20 49.26 4.94 -9.33
C THR A 20 48.66 3.65 -8.76
N GLY A 21 48.19 2.76 -9.63
CA GLY A 21 47.84 1.38 -9.30
C GLY A 21 49.05 0.46 -9.31
N PRO A 22 48.92 -0.74 -8.80
CA PRO A 22 49.81 -1.82 -9.23
C PRO A 22 49.13 -2.96 -9.97
N GLU A 23 49.92 -3.45 -10.90
CA GLU A 23 49.71 -4.53 -11.85
C GLU A 23 49.65 -5.93 -11.23
N GLY A 24 49.17 -6.83 -12.05
CA GLY A 24 48.84 -8.23 -11.80
C GLY A 24 49.97 -9.24 -11.78
N GLY A 25 49.54 -10.50 -11.72
CA GLY A 25 50.32 -11.73 -12.00
C GLY A 25 49.84 -12.91 -11.14
N PRO A 26 50.14 -14.17 -11.57
CA PRO A 26 49.17 -14.96 -12.30
C PRO A 26 48.72 -16.26 -11.57
N VAL A 27 47.71 -16.87 -12.15
CA VAL A 27 47.10 -18.21 -12.06
C VAL A 27 48.08 -19.37 -11.76
N THR A 28 47.65 -20.28 -10.87
CA THR A 28 48.01 -21.72 -10.98
C THR A 28 46.80 -22.60 -10.68
N SER A 29 46.57 -23.48 -11.63
CA SER A 29 45.65 -24.62 -11.69
C SER A 29 46.03 -25.74 -10.71
N GLY A 30 45.05 -26.36 -10.09
CA GLY A 30 45.24 -27.60 -9.31
C GLY A 30 44.00 -28.50 -9.38
N THR A 31 44.20 -29.60 -10.00
CA THR A 31 43.36 -30.74 -10.36
C THR A 31 42.62 -31.42 -9.21
N ALA A 32 41.43 -31.98 -9.53
CA ALA A 32 40.66 -32.95 -8.73
C ALA A 32 41.33 -34.36 -8.75
N PRO A 33 40.96 -35.25 -7.82
CA PRO A 33 40.26 -36.48 -8.17
C PRO A 33 39.15 -36.84 -7.15
N GLY A 34 38.06 -37.45 -7.47
CA GLY A 34 37.78 -38.74 -8.05
C GLY A 34 36.87 -39.54 -7.10
N ALA A 35 35.66 -39.76 -7.51
CA ALA A 35 34.71 -40.86 -7.35
C ALA A 35 34.79 -41.85 -6.16
N ALA A 36 33.64 -42.13 -5.52
CA ALA A 36 32.99 -43.46 -5.50
C ALA A 36 31.74 -43.51 -4.58
N GLY A 37 30.66 -44.08 -5.09
CA GLY A 37 29.87 -45.17 -4.48
C GLY A 37 28.61 -44.73 -3.72
N GLY A 38 27.43 -44.96 -4.32
CA GLY A 38 26.14 -44.97 -3.63
C GLY A 38 25.96 -46.20 -2.72
N PRO A 39 24.85 -46.29 -2.02
CA PRO A 39 23.75 -47.09 -2.55
C PRO A 39 22.34 -46.53 -2.34
N THR A 40 21.47 -46.98 -3.21
CA THR A 40 20.02 -46.93 -3.25
C THR A 40 19.35 -47.36 -1.94
N ALA A 41 18.38 -46.59 -1.45
CA ALA A 41 17.37 -47.08 -0.52
C ALA A 41 15.98 -46.54 -0.87
N ALA A 42 15.06 -47.47 -0.81
CA ALA A 42 13.71 -47.57 -1.27
C ALA A 42 12.76 -46.43 -0.80
N GLY A 43 11.78 -46.15 -1.69
CA GLY A 43 10.68 -45.27 -1.44
C GLY A 43 9.73 -45.81 -0.35
N GLY A 44 9.46 -44.95 0.65
CA GLY A 44 8.32 -45.07 1.55
C GLY A 44 7.31 -43.98 1.24
N PRO A 45 6.01 -44.20 1.46
CA PRO A 45 4.97 -43.25 1.11
C PRO A 45 5.09 -41.98 1.95
N ALA A 46 4.90 -40.81 1.26
CA ALA A 46 4.87 -39.51 1.88
C ALA A 46 3.81 -39.44 2.98
N PRO A 47 4.14 -38.90 4.17
CA PRO A 47 3.13 -38.68 5.21
C PRO A 47 2.16 -37.60 4.73
N SER A 48 0.86 -37.92 4.85
CA SER A 48 -0.24 -36.99 4.68
C SER A 48 0.05 -35.69 5.42
N ALA A 49 -0.03 -34.55 4.72
CA ALA A 49 0.10 -33.21 5.30
C ALA A 49 -1.00 -33.01 6.36
N GLY A 50 -0.71 -33.42 7.57
CA GLY A 50 -1.45 -33.03 8.75
C GLY A 50 -1.40 -31.51 8.88
N ARG A 51 -2.57 -30.92 8.96
CA ARG A 51 -2.82 -29.51 9.30
C ARG A 51 -1.88 -29.12 10.44
N ALA A 52 -0.85 -28.32 10.14
CA ALA A 52 0.02 -27.78 11.18
C ALA A 52 -0.87 -27.08 12.22
N PRO A 53 -0.71 -27.33 13.52
CA PRO A 53 -1.43 -26.60 14.52
C PRO A 53 -1.13 -25.12 14.31
N ALA A 54 -2.17 -24.28 14.36
CA ALA A 54 -2.04 -22.83 14.33
C ALA A 54 -0.88 -22.46 15.26
N ASP A 55 0.24 -21.99 14.67
CA ASP A 55 1.46 -21.68 15.40
C ASP A 55 1.08 -20.81 16.59
N ALA A 56 1.05 -21.41 17.75
CA ALA A 56 0.97 -20.68 19.00
C ALA A 56 2.15 -19.71 18.96
N LEU A 57 1.87 -18.40 19.02
CA LEU A 57 2.88 -17.34 19.14
C LEU A 57 4.00 -17.86 20.05
N PRO A 58 5.28 -17.81 19.61
CA PRO A 58 6.39 -18.37 20.38
C PRO A 58 6.22 -17.96 21.84
N LYS A 59 6.34 -18.91 22.77
CA LYS A 59 6.10 -18.70 24.20
C LYS A 59 6.98 -17.60 24.83
N GLY A 60 7.82 -16.91 24.05
CA GLY A 60 8.69 -15.77 24.40
C GLY A 60 8.13 -14.38 24.16
N PHE A 61 6.92 -14.22 23.62
CA PHE A 61 6.31 -12.88 23.36
C PHE A 61 5.69 -12.23 24.62
N ARG A 62 6.17 -12.58 25.79
CA ARG A 62 5.81 -11.88 27.03
C ARG A 62 6.69 -10.65 27.16
N SER A 63 6.12 -9.51 26.73
CA SER A 63 6.58 -8.13 26.94
C SER A 63 7.88 -7.72 26.23
N ALA A 64 7.92 -6.47 25.80
CA ALA A 64 9.12 -5.76 25.36
C ALA A 64 10.27 -5.78 26.41
N GLU A 65 9.99 -6.19 27.65
CA GLU A 65 10.98 -6.35 28.71
C GLU A 65 12.15 -7.24 28.31
N LEU A 66 11.92 -8.29 27.52
CA LEU A 66 12.97 -9.21 27.06
C LEU A 66 14.00 -8.55 26.14
N GLY A 67 13.63 -7.48 25.45
CA GLY A 67 14.53 -6.79 24.52
C GLY A 67 15.05 -5.46 25.03
N TRP A 68 14.59 -4.98 26.19
CA TRP A 68 14.92 -3.66 26.72
C TRP A 68 15.38 -3.75 28.17
N PRO A 69 16.69 -3.90 28.46
CA PRO A 69 17.21 -4.04 29.81
C PRO A 69 16.83 -2.88 30.74
N GLU A 70 16.75 -1.66 30.19
CA GLU A 70 16.42 -0.44 30.93
C GLU A 70 15.01 0.10 30.61
N LEU A 71 14.06 -0.77 30.28
CA LEU A 71 12.71 -0.39 29.91
C LEU A 71 12.04 0.58 30.90
N LYS A 72 12.35 0.45 32.20
CA LYS A 72 11.79 1.31 33.25
C LYS A 72 12.21 2.77 33.14
N ARG A 73 13.34 3.08 32.48
CA ARG A 73 13.81 4.46 32.25
C ARG A 73 13.04 5.15 31.12
N ILE A 74 12.39 4.39 30.25
CA ILE A 74 11.60 4.95 29.13
C ILE A 74 10.30 5.54 29.71
N PRO A 75 9.98 6.82 29.42
CA PRO A 75 8.76 7.49 29.88
C PRO A 75 7.49 6.75 29.53
N HIS A 76 6.45 6.89 30.33
CA HIS A 76 5.13 6.30 30.09
C HIS A 76 4.02 7.24 30.58
N PRO A 77 2.75 7.07 30.09
CA PRO A 77 1.63 7.86 30.57
C PRO A 77 1.49 7.80 32.10
N PRO A 78 1.10 8.91 32.74
CA PRO A 78 1.11 9.03 34.20
C PRO A 78 0.12 8.11 34.91
N TYR A 79 -0.98 7.74 34.27
CA TYR A 79 -2.05 6.97 34.87
C TYR A 79 -2.04 5.52 34.35
N ARG A 80 -1.45 4.63 35.13
CA ARG A 80 -1.35 3.21 34.81
C ARG A 80 -2.17 2.37 35.79
N ILE A 81 -3.13 1.60 35.29
CA ILE A 81 -3.95 0.70 36.09
C ILE A 81 -3.22 -0.63 36.25
N PRO A 82 -3.11 -1.19 37.50
CA PRO A 82 -2.60 -2.54 37.68
C PRO A 82 -3.33 -3.54 36.78
N LEU A 83 -2.61 -4.49 36.16
CA LEU A 83 -3.08 -5.50 35.21
C LEU A 83 -3.58 -4.98 33.85
N LEU A 84 -4.30 -3.87 33.81
CA LEU A 84 -4.88 -3.31 32.58
C LEU A 84 -3.89 -2.41 31.82
N GLY A 85 -2.97 -1.77 32.52
CA GLY A 85 -1.99 -0.85 31.94
C GLY A 85 -2.54 0.54 31.64
N ASP A 86 -2.15 1.12 30.53
CA ASP A 86 -2.42 2.51 30.15
C ASP A 86 -3.74 2.65 29.36
N LEU A 87 -4.84 2.05 29.91
CA LEU A 87 -6.15 2.06 29.29
C LEU A 87 -7.01 3.28 29.67
N LEU A 88 -6.68 3.99 30.76
CA LEU A 88 -7.36 5.23 31.14
C LEU A 88 -7.08 6.30 30.08
N GLY A 89 -8.15 6.87 29.54
CA GLY A 89 -8.04 7.86 28.47
C GLY A 89 -7.65 7.32 27.10
N ALA A 90 -7.52 5.97 26.96
CA ALA A 90 -7.23 5.35 25.68
C ALA A 90 -8.53 5.06 24.93
N SER A 91 -8.68 5.63 23.73
CA SER A 91 -9.75 5.30 22.82
C SER A 91 -9.55 3.90 22.23
N ARG A 92 -10.61 3.08 22.23
CA ARG A 92 -10.59 1.81 21.50
C ARG A 92 -10.70 2.00 19.98
N ARG A 93 -11.14 3.18 19.54
CA ARG A 93 -11.33 3.51 18.12
C ARG A 93 -10.14 4.22 17.51
N THR A 94 -9.39 4.98 18.31
CA THR A 94 -8.29 5.85 17.87
C THR A 94 -7.02 5.68 18.73
N PRO A 95 -6.51 4.44 18.93
CA PRO A 95 -5.38 4.18 19.81
C PRO A 95 -4.07 4.84 19.34
N LEU A 96 -3.93 5.06 18.03
CA LEU A 96 -2.78 5.73 17.46
C LEU A 96 -2.83 7.24 17.72
N GLN A 97 -3.99 7.88 17.51
CA GLN A 97 -4.15 9.31 17.77
C GLN A 97 -3.92 9.62 19.26
N ASP A 98 -4.32 8.71 20.15
CA ASP A 98 -3.94 8.80 21.57
C ASP A 98 -2.42 8.71 21.76
N SER A 99 -1.74 7.85 21.00
CA SER A 99 -0.28 7.73 21.08
C SER A 99 0.42 8.99 20.57
N LEU A 100 -0.16 9.70 19.59
CA LEU A 100 0.36 11.01 19.15
C LEU A 100 0.25 12.09 20.25
N ARG A 101 -0.85 12.09 21.02
CA ARG A 101 -0.95 13.00 22.18
C ARG A 101 0.13 12.71 23.22
N TYR A 102 0.30 11.44 23.59
CA TYR A 102 1.36 11.05 24.52
C TYR A 102 2.76 11.37 24.00
N ALA A 103 2.97 11.31 22.69
CA ALA A 103 4.24 11.67 22.08
C ALA A 103 4.62 13.15 22.33
N ALA A 104 3.64 14.05 22.26
CA ALA A 104 3.85 15.48 22.54
C ALA A 104 4.23 15.73 24.01
N GLU A 105 3.72 14.92 24.94
CA GLU A 105 3.94 15.07 26.39
C GLU A 105 5.20 14.35 26.87
N LEU A 106 5.50 13.15 26.33
CA LEU A 106 6.52 12.24 26.83
C LEU A 106 7.84 12.29 26.04
N GLY A 107 7.85 12.95 24.88
CA GLY A 107 9.05 13.13 24.07
C GLY A 107 9.23 12.05 22.99
N PRO A 108 10.45 11.98 22.38
CA PRO A 108 10.73 11.25 21.15
C PRO A 108 10.70 9.72 21.28
N ILE A 109 10.74 9.20 22.50
CA ILE A 109 10.61 7.78 22.83
C ILE A 109 9.77 7.63 24.10
N PHE A 110 8.78 6.75 24.06
CA PHE A 110 7.96 6.44 25.22
C PHE A 110 7.42 5.01 25.13
N ARG A 111 6.91 4.48 26.26
CA ARG A 111 6.33 3.16 26.32
C ARG A 111 4.87 3.21 26.78
N ARG A 112 4.08 2.27 26.27
CA ARG A 112 2.71 2.02 26.74
C ARG A 112 2.55 0.55 27.13
N LYS A 113 1.69 0.28 28.12
CA LYS A 113 1.32 -1.05 28.54
C LYS A 113 -0.17 -1.26 28.30
N VAL A 114 -0.53 -2.32 27.61
CA VAL A 114 -1.92 -2.67 27.32
C VAL A 114 -2.12 -4.16 27.59
N PHE A 115 -2.99 -4.52 28.54
CA PHE A 115 -3.24 -5.90 28.96
C PHE A 115 -1.97 -6.72 29.23
N GLY A 116 -1.04 -6.14 29.98
CA GLY A 116 0.23 -6.78 30.33
C GLY A 116 1.29 -6.79 29.24
N ARG A 117 0.98 -6.33 28.02
CA ARG A 117 1.93 -6.20 26.91
C ARG A 117 2.49 -4.79 26.85
N GLU A 118 3.81 -4.66 26.79
CA GLU A 118 4.47 -3.38 26.65
C GLU A 118 4.89 -3.11 25.20
N PHE A 119 4.80 -1.84 24.81
CA PHE A 119 5.16 -1.33 23.48
C PHE A 119 6.07 -0.11 23.68
N VAL A 120 7.19 -0.08 22.98
CA VAL A 120 8.05 1.10 22.90
C VAL A 120 7.78 1.80 21.58
N PHE A 121 7.42 3.08 21.67
CA PHE A 121 7.14 3.96 20.54
C PHE A 121 8.30 4.92 20.33
N VAL A 122 8.69 5.11 19.09
CA VAL A 122 9.74 6.02 18.66
C VAL A 122 9.18 6.95 17.59
N GLY A 123 9.39 8.25 17.75
CA GLY A 123 8.95 9.27 16.79
C GLY A 123 9.96 10.40 16.59
N GLY A 124 11.07 10.38 17.34
CA GLY A 124 12.17 11.33 17.12
C GLY A 124 12.98 11.00 15.87
N SER A 125 13.35 12.01 15.09
CA SER A 125 14.05 11.86 13.82
C SER A 125 15.38 11.14 13.95
N ALA A 126 16.18 11.44 14.97
CA ALA A 126 17.47 10.80 15.22
C ALA A 126 17.32 9.30 15.54
N LEU A 127 16.37 8.94 16.41
CA LEU A 127 16.10 7.54 16.77
C LEU A 127 15.52 6.74 15.58
N ALA A 128 14.66 7.37 14.78
CA ALA A 128 14.11 6.76 13.58
C ALA A 128 15.18 6.53 12.49
N ALA A 129 16.14 7.45 12.37
CA ALA A 129 17.30 7.31 11.50
C ALA A 129 18.20 6.15 11.95
N ASP A 130 18.46 6.02 13.25
CA ASP A 130 19.22 4.92 13.81
C ASP A 130 18.54 3.56 13.58
N LEU A 131 17.21 3.47 13.79
CA LEU A 131 16.41 2.27 13.50
C LEU A 131 16.33 1.95 12.00
N ALA A 132 16.69 2.86 11.11
CA ALA A 132 16.75 2.60 9.67
C ALA A 132 18.02 1.89 9.22
N ASP A 133 19.04 1.79 10.08
CA ASP A 133 20.26 1.03 9.81
C ASP A 133 19.96 -0.47 9.71
N GLU A 134 20.02 -1.03 8.52
CA GLU A 134 19.71 -2.45 8.26
C GLU A 134 20.80 -3.42 8.70
N THR A 135 22.00 -2.93 8.99
CA THR A 135 23.07 -3.77 9.56
C THR A 135 22.77 -4.13 11.02
N ARG A 136 22.12 -3.23 11.74
CA ARG A 136 21.77 -3.35 13.16
C ARG A 136 20.34 -3.77 13.41
N PHE A 137 19.42 -3.36 12.56
CA PHE A 137 17.99 -3.57 12.75
C PHE A 137 17.32 -4.26 11.54
N ALA A 138 16.33 -5.08 11.82
CA ALA A 138 15.50 -5.73 10.83
C ALA A 138 14.03 -5.30 10.98
N LYS A 139 13.19 -5.65 10.02
CA LYS A 139 11.73 -5.53 10.17
C LYS A 139 11.26 -6.42 11.32
N HIS A 140 10.41 -5.89 12.18
CA HIS A 140 9.66 -6.68 13.15
C HIS A 140 8.21 -6.85 12.69
N VAL A 141 7.69 -8.09 12.72
CA VAL A 141 6.27 -8.36 12.47
C VAL A 141 5.55 -8.26 13.81
N GLY A 142 5.14 -7.04 14.16
CA GLY A 142 4.44 -6.77 15.42
C GLY A 142 3.07 -7.43 15.50
N LEU A 143 2.48 -7.44 16.70
CA LEU A 143 1.22 -8.13 17.01
C LEU A 143 0.08 -7.80 16.05
N GLY A 144 -0.09 -6.52 15.66
CA GLY A 144 -1.14 -6.10 14.73
C GLY A 144 -1.05 -6.77 13.37
N ILE A 145 0.17 -6.87 12.84
CA ILE A 145 0.47 -7.50 11.55
C ILE A 145 0.46 -9.03 11.68
N ALA A 146 0.96 -9.56 12.79
CA ALA A 146 0.98 -11.00 13.04
C ALA A 146 -0.44 -11.61 13.05
N ASN A 147 -1.44 -10.85 13.49
CA ASN A 147 -2.84 -11.30 13.47
C ASN A 147 -3.43 -11.45 12.05
N LEU A 148 -2.75 -10.97 11.00
CA LEU A 148 -3.14 -11.18 9.61
C LEU A 148 -2.58 -12.49 9.03
N ARG A 149 -1.59 -13.11 9.69
CA ARG A 149 -0.93 -14.32 9.18
C ARG A 149 -1.87 -15.51 8.93
N PRO A 150 -3.00 -15.70 9.65
CA PRO A 150 -3.98 -16.72 9.26
C PRO A 150 -4.51 -16.57 7.82
N VAL A 151 -4.54 -15.34 7.29
CA VAL A 151 -5.01 -15.03 5.93
C VAL A 151 -3.87 -15.00 4.93
N VAL A 152 -2.83 -14.22 5.22
CA VAL A 152 -1.75 -13.90 4.26
C VAL A 152 -0.44 -14.65 4.56
N GLY A 153 -0.39 -15.48 5.60
CA GLY A 153 0.74 -16.36 5.92
C GLY A 153 2.09 -15.64 5.95
N ASP A 154 3.03 -16.17 5.18
CA ASP A 154 4.39 -15.70 4.97
C ASP A 154 4.57 -14.90 3.67
N ALA A 155 3.51 -14.22 3.22
CA ALA A 155 3.59 -13.29 2.09
C ALA A 155 4.48 -12.07 2.41
N LEU A 156 4.80 -11.26 1.40
CA LEU A 156 5.72 -10.12 1.48
C LEU A 156 5.48 -9.21 2.69
N PHE A 157 4.20 -9.00 3.07
CA PHE A 157 3.87 -8.08 4.15
C PHE A 157 4.11 -8.67 5.54
N THR A 158 3.85 -9.98 5.72
CA THR A 158 3.78 -10.65 7.04
C THR A 158 4.85 -11.69 7.30
N ALA A 159 5.73 -11.96 6.32
CA ALA A 159 6.84 -12.88 6.50
C ALA A 159 7.81 -12.42 7.59
N TYR A 160 8.22 -13.36 8.46
CA TYR A 160 9.31 -13.14 9.41
C TYR A 160 10.67 -13.10 8.70
N ASN A 161 11.69 -12.58 9.37
CA ASN A 161 13.02 -12.41 8.75
C ASN A 161 13.73 -13.75 8.41
N HIS A 162 13.34 -14.84 9.05
CA HIS A 162 13.90 -16.18 8.83
C HIS A 162 13.13 -17.01 7.79
N GLU A 163 11.99 -16.52 7.32
CA GLU A 163 11.15 -17.23 6.33
C GLU A 163 11.67 -16.98 4.90
N PRO A 164 12.02 -18.03 4.14
CA PRO A 164 12.65 -17.88 2.82
C PRO A 164 11.69 -17.32 1.75
N ASN A 165 10.40 -17.54 1.91
CA ASN A 165 9.38 -17.12 0.93
C ASN A 165 9.33 -15.61 0.72
N TRP A 166 9.81 -14.81 1.69
CA TRP A 166 9.89 -13.36 1.48
C TRP A 166 10.88 -13.02 0.36
N GLN A 167 12.11 -13.55 0.41
CA GLN A 167 13.13 -13.24 -0.59
C GLN A 167 12.71 -13.77 -1.96
N LEU A 168 12.24 -15.02 -2.02
CA LEU A 168 11.73 -15.63 -3.24
C LEU A 168 10.63 -14.79 -3.90
N ALA A 169 9.62 -14.41 -3.13
CA ALA A 169 8.52 -13.61 -3.65
C ALA A 169 8.96 -12.18 -4.03
N HIS A 170 9.86 -11.57 -3.24
CA HIS A 170 10.37 -10.24 -3.53
C HIS A 170 11.12 -10.22 -4.88
N ASP A 171 12.02 -11.17 -5.11
CA ASP A 171 12.85 -11.19 -6.31
C ASP A 171 12.04 -11.54 -7.58
N VAL A 172 11.04 -12.40 -7.45
CA VAL A 172 10.10 -12.71 -8.54
C VAL A 172 9.22 -11.50 -8.89
N LEU A 173 8.76 -10.73 -7.87
CA LEU A 173 7.74 -9.70 -8.05
C LEU A 173 8.31 -8.29 -8.26
N ALA A 174 9.51 -7.98 -7.76
CA ALA A 174 10.10 -6.65 -7.86
C ALA A 174 10.17 -6.09 -9.30
N PRO A 175 10.49 -6.90 -10.35
CA PRO A 175 10.44 -6.42 -11.73
C PRO A 175 9.06 -5.92 -12.19
N GLY A 176 7.96 -6.45 -11.60
CA GLY A 176 6.59 -6.00 -11.85
C GLY A 176 6.29 -4.57 -11.31
N PHE A 177 7.24 -3.96 -10.59
CA PHE A 177 7.16 -2.59 -10.09
C PHE A 177 8.25 -1.68 -10.68
N SER A 178 8.89 -2.12 -11.77
CA SER A 178 9.82 -1.31 -12.55
C SER A 178 9.10 -0.14 -13.24
N ARG A 179 9.88 0.81 -13.80
CA ARG A 179 9.33 1.94 -14.55
C ARG A 179 8.56 1.47 -15.79
N GLU A 180 9.08 0.46 -16.46
CA GLU A 180 8.49 -0.16 -17.65
C GLU A 180 7.14 -0.81 -17.31
N ALA A 181 7.08 -1.56 -16.20
CA ALA A 181 5.84 -2.14 -15.72
C ALA A 181 4.81 -1.05 -15.35
N MET A 182 5.24 0.04 -14.70
CA MET A 182 4.36 1.17 -14.39
C MET A 182 3.81 1.84 -15.65
N ALA A 183 4.62 1.98 -16.69
CA ALA A 183 4.17 2.51 -17.98
C ALA A 183 3.16 1.56 -18.67
N ALA A 184 3.35 0.26 -18.55
CA ALA A 184 2.41 -0.75 -19.07
C ALA A 184 1.07 -0.75 -18.31
N TYR A 185 1.07 -0.51 -17.00
CA TYR A 185 -0.17 -0.43 -16.19
C TYR A 185 -0.94 0.88 -16.40
N HIS A 186 -0.29 1.93 -16.87
CA HIS A 186 -0.88 3.27 -16.98
C HIS A 186 -2.21 3.32 -17.77
N PRO A 187 -2.38 2.67 -18.93
CA PRO A 187 -3.64 2.69 -19.67
C PRO A 187 -4.80 2.13 -18.86
N MET A 188 -4.57 1.06 -18.09
CA MET A 188 -5.57 0.44 -17.22
C MET A 188 -5.92 1.36 -16.03
N MET A 189 -4.92 1.97 -15.40
CA MET A 189 -5.14 2.96 -14.34
C MET A 189 -5.98 4.15 -14.83
N LEU A 190 -5.72 4.61 -16.05
CA LEU A 190 -6.47 5.69 -16.69
C LEU A 190 -7.93 5.28 -16.96
N ASP A 191 -8.16 4.05 -17.44
CA ASP A 191 -9.50 3.54 -17.67
C ASP A 191 -10.32 3.48 -16.37
N VAL A 192 -9.75 2.95 -15.29
CA VAL A 192 -10.41 2.91 -13.98
C VAL A 192 -10.68 4.33 -13.44
N ALA A 193 -9.74 5.26 -13.63
CA ALA A 193 -9.93 6.66 -13.24
C ALA A 193 -11.04 7.35 -14.06
N ARG A 194 -11.23 6.96 -15.33
CA ARG A 194 -12.37 7.42 -16.15
C ARG A 194 -13.70 6.87 -15.66
N ARG A 195 -13.77 5.62 -15.21
CA ARG A 195 -14.98 5.06 -14.57
C ARG A 195 -15.35 5.83 -13.30
N LEU A 196 -14.35 6.21 -12.48
CA LEU A 196 -14.57 7.10 -11.33
C LEU A 196 -15.15 8.45 -11.77
N THR A 197 -14.55 9.12 -12.76
CA THR A 197 -15.05 10.44 -13.20
C THR A 197 -16.44 10.32 -13.81
N GLY A 198 -16.75 9.26 -14.54
CA GLY A 198 -18.11 8.97 -15.04
C GLY A 198 -19.11 8.76 -13.90
N HIS A 199 -18.71 8.09 -12.82
CA HIS A 199 -19.52 7.98 -11.60
C HIS A 199 -19.76 9.35 -10.96
N TRP A 200 -18.72 10.14 -10.78
CA TRP A 200 -18.82 11.48 -10.19
C TRP A 200 -19.64 12.45 -11.05
N ASP A 201 -19.61 12.34 -12.37
CA ASP A 201 -20.48 13.11 -13.27
C ASP A 201 -21.96 12.79 -13.06
N ARG A 202 -22.29 11.51 -12.82
CA ARG A 202 -23.69 11.12 -12.51
C ARG A 202 -24.14 11.68 -11.15
N GLU A 203 -23.28 11.67 -10.14
CA GLU A 203 -23.57 12.27 -8.84
C GLU A 203 -23.74 13.79 -8.95
N LEU A 204 -22.86 14.45 -9.70
CA LEU A 204 -22.95 15.88 -9.99
C LEU A 204 -24.26 16.24 -10.69
N ALA A 205 -24.62 15.51 -11.75
CA ALA A 205 -25.87 15.73 -12.49
C ALA A 205 -27.12 15.53 -11.61
N ALA A 206 -27.02 14.66 -10.62
CA ALA A 206 -28.07 14.41 -9.65
C ALA A 206 -28.07 15.37 -8.45
N GLY A 207 -27.13 16.33 -8.40
CA GLY A 207 -26.96 17.26 -7.28
C GLY A 207 -26.56 16.60 -5.96
N ARG A 208 -26.00 15.39 -6.01
CA ARG A 208 -25.59 14.65 -4.82
C ARG A 208 -24.10 14.83 -4.51
N PRO A 209 -23.72 14.90 -3.23
CA PRO A 209 -22.33 14.90 -2.84
C PRO A 209 -21.72 13.50 -3.05
N VAL A 210 -20.44 13.46 -3.45
CA VAL A 210 -19.67 12.22 -3.61
C VAL A 210 -19.13 11.71 -2.27
N ASP A 211 -19.12 10.40 -2.08
CA ASP A 211 -18.51 9.71 -0.95
C ASP A 211 -17.04 9.44 -1.23
N VAL A 212 -16.17 10.38 -0.83
CA VAL A 212 -14.75 10.33 -1.19
C VAL A 212 -14.06 9.03 -0.72
N PRO A 213 -14.12 8.62 0.56
CA PRO A 213 -13.47 7.38 0.98
C PRO A 213 -14.01 6.12 0.29
N GLY A 214 -15.32 6.07 0.11
CA GLY A 214 -15.97 4.95 -0.56
C GLY A 214 -15.54 4.83 -2.03
N ASP A 215 -15.54 5.95 -2.75
CA ASP A 215 -15.21 5.95 -4.17
C ASP A 215 -13.71 5.78 -4.43
N MET A 216 -12.84 6.33 -3.57
CA MET A 216 -11.40 6.07 -3.64
C MET A 216 -11.09 4.59 -3.36
N THR A 217 -11.83 3.94 -2.44
CA THR A 217 -11.69 2.49 -2.18
C THR A 217 -12.09 1.66 -3.39
N LYS A 218 -13.19 2.01 -4.07
CA LYS A 218 -13.59 1.35 -5.33
C LYS A 218 -12.53 1.50 -6.41
N LEU A 219 -12.03 2.74 -6.61
CA LEU A 219 -10.99 3.05 -7.58
C LEU A 219 -9.75 2.18 -7.37
N THR A 220 -9.17 2.23 -6.18
CA THR A 220 -7.88 1.59 -5.90
C THR A 220 -7.99 0.06 -5.89
N LEU A 221 -9.13 -0.49 -5.49
CA LEU A 221 -9.40 -1.93 -5.62
C LEU A 221 -9.46 -2.35 -7.09
N GLU A 222 -10.23 -1.65 -7.92
CA GLU A 222 -10.31 -1.95 -9.35
C GLU A 222 -8.96 -1.81 -10.03
N THR A 223 -8.19 -0.77 -9.67
CA THR A 223 -6.88 -0.57 -10.24
C THR A 223 -5.95 -1.75 -9.96
N ILE A 224 -5.77 -2.15 -8.69
CA ILE A 224 -4.87 -3.26 -8.37
C ILE A 224 -5.40 -4.61 -8.90
N ALA A 225 -6.70 -4.82 -8.92
CA ALA A 225 -7.30 -6.05 -9.42
C ALA A 225 -7.11 -6.19 -10.93
N ARG A 226 -7.35 -5.14 -11.70
CA ARG A 226 -7.25 -5.18 -13.16
C ARG A 226 -5.80 -5.14 -13.64
N THR A 227 -4.95 -4.30 -13.04
CA THR A 227 -3.53 -4.20 -13.46
C THR A 227 -2.68 -5.37 -12.99
N GLY A 228 -2.97 -5.89 -11.81
CA GLY A 228 -2.16 -6.96 -11.21
C GLY A 228 -2.66 -8.36 -11.52
N PHE A 229 -3.96 -8.52 -11.77
CA PHE A 229 -4.59 -9.84 -11.81
C PHE A 229 -5.58 -10.01 -12.97
N GLY A 230 -5.75 -9.00 -13.83
CA GLY A 230 -6.71 -9.03 -14.95
C GLY A 230 -8.17 -9.24 -14.51
N HIS A 231 -8.53 -8.86 -13.28
CA HIS A 231 -9.86 -9.09 -12.72
C HIS A 231 -10.63 -7.80 -12.50
N ASP A 232 -11.88 -7.78 -12.94
CA ASP A 232 -12.80 -6.65 -12.78
C ASP A 232 -13.85 -7.00 -11.72
N PHE A 233 -13.85 -6.28 -10.60
CA PHE A 233 -14.85 -6.46 -9.53
C PHE A 233 -16.19 -5.76 -9.83
N GLY A 234 -16.25 -4.91 -10.85
CA GLY A 234 -17.42 -4.12 -11.19
C GLY A 234 -17.82 -3.14 -10.08
N SER A 235 -16.84 -2.49 -9.43
CA SER A 235 -17.09 -1.70 -8.21
C SER A 235 -17.91 -0.44 -8.46
N PHE A 236 -17.87 0.14 -9.67
CA PHE A 236 -18.64 1.33 -10.04
C PHE A 236 -20.06 1.02 -10.57
N GLU A 237 -20.33 -0.22 -10.93
CA GLU A 237 -21.62 -0.75 -11.37
C GLU A 237 -22.46 -1.28 -10.21
N ARG A 238 -21.82 -1.52 -9.04
CA ARG A 238 -22.48 -2.10 -7.87
C ARG A 238 -22.90 -1.04 -6.87
N THR A 239 -24.09 -1.21 -6.30
CA THR A 239 -24.60 -0.38 -5.18
C THR A 239 -24.04 -0.85 -3.83
N ARG A 240 -23.63 -2.12 -3.72
CA ARG A 240 -23.02 -2.70 -2.52
C ARG A 240 -21.58 -3.15 -2.81
N PRO A 241 -20.68 -3.09 -1.82
CA PRO A 241 -19.34 -3.63 -1.97
C PRO A 241 -19.35 -5.09 -2.45
N HIS A 242 -18.38 -5.47 -3.28
CA HIS A 242 -18.22 -6.86 -3.70
C HIS A 242 -18.05 -7.77 -2.46
N PRO A 243 -18.59 -9.02 -2.47
CA PRO A 243 -18.45 -9.95 -1.33
C PRO A 243 -17.01 -10.15 -0.88
N PHE A 244 -16.05 -10.20 -1.80
CA PHE A 244 -14.62 -10.24 -1.52
C PHE A 244 -14.18 -9.06 -0.62
N VAL A 245 -14.59 -7.84 -0.95
CA VAL A 245 -14.26 -6.63 -0.13
C VAL A 245 -14.86 -6.74 1.25
N THR A 246 -16.10 -7.22 1.35
CA THR A 246 -16.78 -7.39 2.63
C THR A 246 -16.06 -8.42 3.52
N ALA A 247 -15.65 -9.55 2.96
CA ALA A 247 -14.88 -10.58 3.66
C ALA A 247 -13.50 -10.05 4.09
N MET A 248 -12.81 -9.34 3.21
CA MET A 248 -11.51 -8.73 3.50
C MET A 248 -11.58 -7.71 4.64
N VAL A 249 -12.53 -6.78 4.60
CA VAL A 249 -12.77 -5.81 5.69
C VAL A 249 -13.16 -6.52 7.00
N GLY A 250 -13.94 -7.59 6.91
CA GLY A 250 -14.30 -8.45 8.05
C GLY A 250 -13.05 -9.03 8.72
N THR A 251 -12.16 -9.60 7.94
CA THR A 251 -10.90 -10.21 8.41
C THR A 251 -9.95 -9.18 9.02
N LEU A 252 -9.76 -8.01 8.37
CA LEU A 252 -8.95 -6.93 8.92
C LEU A 252 -9.51 -6.42 10.26
N THR A 253 -10.83 -6.26 10.34
CA THR A 253 -11.51 -5.85 11.57
C THR A 253 -11.35 -6.89 12.68
N TYR A 254 -11.42 -8.18 12.36
CA TYR A 254 -11.18 -9.26 13.33
C TYR A 254 -9.74 -9.25 13.84
N ALA A 255 -8.75 -9.14 12.94
CA ALA A 255 -7.33 -9.05 13.28
C ALA A 255 -7.03 -7.88 14.23
N GLN A 256 -7.67 -6.73 13.99
CA GLN A 256 -7.54 -5.56 14.87
C GLN A 256 -8.18 -5.79 16.25
N ARG A 257 -9.36 -6.42 16.30
CA ARG A 257 -10.04 -6.74 17.58
C ARG A 257 -9.20 -7.65 18.47
N LEU A 258 -8.41 -8.55 17.91
CA LEU A 258 -7.50 -9.41 18.67
C LEU A 258 -6.47 -8.61 19.47
N ASN A 259 -6.12 -7.39 19.07
CA ASN A 259 -5.20 -6.51 19.80
C ASN A 259 -5.86 -5.83 21.02
N THR A 260 -7.20 -5.74 21.03
CA THR A 260 -7.96 -4.93 22.00
C THR A 260 -8.74 -5.76 23.01
N VAL A 261 -8.69 -7.09 22.92
CA VAL A 261 -9.37 -8.00 23.85
C VAL A 261 -8.37 -8.73 24.74
N PRO A 262 -8.72 -8.95 26.03
CA PRO A 262 -7.85 -9.67 26.98
C PRO A 262 -7.69 -11.15 26.62
N SER A 263 -8.69 -11.75 25.96
CA SER A 263 -8.66 -13.18 25.57
C SER A 263 -9.36 -13.40 24.23
N PRO A 264 -8.75 -14.16 23.30
CA PRO A 264 -9.39 -14.55 22.03
C PRO A 264 -10.71 -15.33 22.24
N ALA A 265 -10.89 -15.99 23.38
CA ALA A 265 -12.12 -16.72 23.69
C ALA A 265 -13.38 -15.84 23.69
N LEU A 266 -13.23 -14.53 23.96
CA LEU A 266 -14.33 -13.56 23.89
C LEU A 266 -14.80 -13.29 22.46
N LEU A 267 -14.05 -13.71 21.46
CA LEU A 267 -14.34 -13.49 20.05
C LEU A 267 -14.80 -14.76 19.30
N ARG A 268 -15.28 -15.79 19.99
CA ARG A 268 -15.64 -17.09 19.37
C ARG A 268 -16.58 -16.96 18.15
N ARG A 269 -17.63 -16.12 18.24
CA ARG A 269 -18.55 -15.89 17.10
C ARG A 269 -17.86 -15.15 15.96
N ALA A 270 -17.05 -14.15 16.31
CA ALA A 270 -16.27 -13.40 15.32
C ALA A 270 -15.20 -14.29 14.67
N SER A 271 -14.61 -15.24 15.40
CA SER A 271 -13.67 -16.23 14.86
C SER A 271 -14.31 -17.09 13.77
N ARG A 272 -15.49 -17.66 14.03
CA ARG A 272 -16.21 -18.48 13.03
C ARG A 272 -16.56 -17.68 11.79
N ARG A 273 -16.98 -16.42 11.96
CA ARG A 273 -17.23 -15.54 10.81
C ARG A 273 -15.96 -15.26 10.04
N ASN A 274 -14.86 -14.98 10.73
CA ASN A 274 -13.57 -14.76 10.12
C ASN A 274 -13.04 -15.99 9.35
N GLU A 275 -13.29 -17.20 9.85
CA GLU A 275 -12.97 -18.44 9.14
C GLU A 275 -13.75 -18.56 7.82
N ALA A 276 -15.03 -18.18 7.82
CA ALA A 276 -15.85 -18.14 6.60
C ALA A 276 -15.38 -17.03 5.63
N ASP A 277 -15.03 -15.85 6.16
CA ASP A 277 -14.47 -14.76 5.37
C ASP A 277 -13.14 -15.18 4.70
N ILE A 278 -12.24 -15.83 5.43
CA ILE A 278 -10.99 -16.38 4.89
C ILE A 278 -11.25 -17.41 3.79
N ALA A 279 -12.15 -18.35 4.02
CA ALA A 279 -12.50 -19.36 3.01
C ALA A 279 -13.07 -18.72 1.74
N HIS A 280 -13.87 -17.65 1.87
CA HIS A 280 -14.38 -16.92 0.72
C HIS A 280 -13.26 -16.20 -0.06
N LEU A 281 -12.31 -15.57 0.64
CA LEU A 281 -11.13 -14.95 0.02
C LEU A 281 -10.31 -15.99 -0.75
N ASP A 282 -10.01 -17.14 -0.13
CA ASP A 282 -9.24 -18.21 -0.74
C ASP A 282 -9.92 -18.76 -1.99
N ASN A 283 -11.22 -19.03 -1.92
CA ASN A 283 -12.01 -19.53 -3.05
C ASN A 283 -12.00 -18.54 -4.23
N THR A 284 -12.19 -17.25 -3.95
CA THR A 284 -12.17 -16.20 -4.99
C THR A 284 -10.82 -16.15 -5.70
N VAL A 285 -9.71 -16.25 -4.95
CA VAL A 285 -8.37 -16.28 -5.55
C VAL A 285 -8.14 -17.56 -6.34
N ASP A 286 -8.60 -18.71 -5.85
CA ASP A 286 -8.51 -19.97 -6.58
C ASP A 286 -9.30 -19.95 -7.90
N GLU A 287 -10.45 -19.29 -7.93
CA GLU A 287 -11.22 -19.05 -9.14
C GLU A 287 -10.46 -18.17 -10.14
N LEU A 288 -9.86 -17.09 -9.64
CA LEU A 288 -9.04 -16.18 -10.44
C LEU A 288 -7.83 -16.90 -11.06
N VAL A 289 -7.12 -17.70 -10.28
CA VAL A 289 -5.97 -18.50 -10.77
C VAL A 289 -6.42 -19.54 -11.79
N ARG A 290 -7.54 -20.23 -11.53
CA ARG A 290 -8.09 -21.22 -12.50
C ARG A 290 -8.51 -20.55 -13.82
N ALA A 291 -9.17 -19.42 -13.76
CA ALA A 291 -9.58 -18.67 -14.94
C ALA A 291 -8.37 -18.21 -15.76
N ARG A 292 -7.31 -17.71 -15.10
CA ARG A 292 -6.07 -17.32 -15.78
C ARG A 292 -5.41 -18.49 -16.52
N ARG A 293 -5.29 -19.64 -15.87
CA ARG A 293 -4.72 -20.83 -16.49
C ARG A 293 -5.56 -21.38 -17.66
N ALA A 294 -6.88 -21.33 -17.55
CA ALA A 294 -7.79 -21.76 -18.61
C ALA A 294 -7.69 -20.87 -19.85
N ASN A 295 -7.41 -19.58 -19.67
CA ASN A 295 -7.27 -18.60 -20.77
C ASN A 295 -5.86 -18.57 -21.39
N GLY A 296 -4.96 -19.48 -21.00
CA GLY A 296 -3.63 -19.61 -21.60
C GLY A 296 -2.61 -18.54 -21.17
N GLY A 297 -2.82 -17.87 -20.04
CA GLY A 297 -1.96 -16.80 -19.51
C GLY A 297 -2.61 -15.42 -19.65
N GLY A 298 -1.85 -14.38 -19.40
CA GLY A 298 -2.25 -12.97 -19.44
C GLY A 298 -1.18 -12.09 -20.08
N ASP A 299 -1.24 -10.80 -19.80
CA ASP A 299 -0.39 -9.77 -20.40
C ASP A 299 0.94 -9.56 -19.65
N GLY A 300 1.44 -10.56 -18.91
CA GLY A 300 2.69 -10.48 -18.14
C GLY A 300 2.53 -9.66 -16.84
N ASP A 301 1.34 -9.65 -16.28
CA ASP A 301 1.00 -8.95 -15.04
C ASP A 301 1.59 -9.62 -13.77
N LEU A 302 1.21 -9.17 -12.58
CA LEU A 302 1.72 -9.73 -11.33
C LEU A 302 1.30 -11.18 -11.12
N LEU A 303 0.11 -11.59 -11.60
CA LEU A 303 -0.35 -12.97 -11.47
C LEU A 303 0.46 -13.92 -12.35
N ASP A 304 0.72 -13.56 -13.60
CA ASP A 304 1.57 -14.35 -14.50
C ASP A 304 2.98 -14.50 -13.92
N ARG A 305 3.54 -13.41 -13.35
CA ARG A 305 4.83 -13.47 -12.67
C ARG A 305 4.80 -14.45 -11.49
N MET A 306 3.75 -14.45 -10.69
CA MET A 306 3.61 -15.38 -9.56
C MET A 306 3.50 -16.84 -10.00
N LEU A 307 2.81 -17.07 -11.12
CA LEU A 307 2.54 -18.43 -11.62
C LEU A 307 3.74 -19.04 -12.39
N ASP A 308 4.41 -18.20 -13.19
CA ASP A 308 5.31 -18.69 -14.24
C ASP A 308 6.77 -18.30 -14.08
N THR A 309 7.07 -17.27 -13.26
CA THR A 309 8.45 -16.82 -13.10
C THR A 309 9.21 -17.66 -12.08
N ALA A 310 10.34 -18.22 -12.50
CA ALA A 310 11.30 -18.84 -11.60
C ALA A 310 12.25 -17.79 -11.01
N HIS A 311 12.67 -18.01 -9.76
CA HIS A 311 13.68 -17.16 -9.13
C HIS A 311 14.99 -17.18 -9.93
N PRO A 312 15.59 -16.03 -10.24
CA PRO A 312 16.69 -15.94 -11.21
C PRO A 312 17.96 -16.69 -10.80
N VAL A 313 18.16 -16.94 -9.51
CA VAL A 313 19.35 -17.62 -8.98
C VAL A 313 19.06 -19.07 -8.61
N THR A 314 17.96 -19.36 -7.90
CA THR A 314 17.67 -20.70 -7.39
C THR A 314 16.84 -21.56 -8.35
N GLY A 315 16.17 -20.96 -9.33
CA GLY A 315 15.22 -21.65 -10.20
C GLY A 315 13.90 -22.03 -9.52
N GLU A 316 13.73 -21.74 -8.24
CA GLU A 316 12.51 -22.03 -7.48
C GLU A 316 11.34 -21.17 -7.95
N ARG A 317 10.13 -21.70 -7.84
CA ARG A 317 8.88 -20.98 -8.13
C ARG A 317 8.04 -20.83 -6.87
N LEU A 318 7.17 -19.82 -6.84
CA LEU A 318 6.22 -19.66 -5.76
C LEU A 318 5.28 -20.88 -5.71
N SER A 319 5.07 -21.43 -4.51
CA SER A 319 4.07 -22.48 -4.31
C SER A 319 2.66 -21.93 -4.54
N ALA A 320 1.72 -22.78 -4.93
CA ALA A 320 0.32 -22.38 -5.11
C ALA A 320 -0.28 -21.69 -3.85
N GLN A 321 0.13 -22.15 -2.67
CA GLN A 321 -0.27 -21.50 -1.41
C GLN A 321 0.34 -20.11 -1.26
N ASN A 322 1.63 -19.93 -1.62
CA ASN A 322 2.25 -18.62 -1.53
C ASN A 322 1.67 -17.67 -2.58
N VAL A 323 1.38 -18.12 -3.81
CA VAL A 323 0.67 -17.32 -4.83
C VAL A 323 -0.66 -16.79 -4.26
N ARG A 324 -1.50 -17.67 -3.68
CA ARG A 324 -2.77 -17.26 -3.06
C ARG A 324 -2.56 -16.17 -1.99
N ARG A 325 -1.59 -16.36 -1.11
CA ARG A 325 -1.25 -15.41 -0.04
C ARG A 325 -0.75 -14.07 -0.57
N GLN A 326 0.03 -14.08 -1.66
CA GLN A 326 0.51 -12.85 -2.31
C GLN A 326 -0.65 -12.10 -2.96
N VAL A 327 -1.55 -12.77 -3.70
CA VAL A 327 -2.72 -12.13 -4.32
C VAL A 327 -3.58 -11.42 -3.28
N VAL A 328 -3.93 -12.11 -2.18
CA VAL A 328 -4.68 -11.48 -1.08
C VAL A 328 -3.90 -10.32 -0.48
N THR A 329 -2.58 -10.47 -0.30
CA THR A 329 -1.71 -9.40 0.26
C THR A 329 -1.74 -8.16 -0.62
N PHE A 330 -1.62 -8.28 -1.95
CA PHE A 330 -1.65 -7.14 -2.86
C PHE A 330 -3.03 -6.49 -2.93
N LEU A 331 -4.10 -7.27 -2.94
CA LEU A 331 -5.47 -6.74 -2.91
C LEU A 331 -5.74 -5.97 -1.61
N VAL A 332 -5.26 -6.46 -0.46
CA VAL A 332 -5.38 -5.75 0.82
C VAL A 332 -4.51 -4.50 0.86
N ALA A 333 -3.23 -4.63 0.52
CA ALA A 333 -2.27 -3.55 0.67
C ALA A 333 -2.49 -2.41 -0.34
N GLY A 334 -2.87 -2.75 -1.58
CA GLY A 334 -2.99 -1.78 -2.68
C GLY A 334 -4.21 -0.88 -2.57
N HIS A 335 -5.33 -1.37 -2.03
CA HIS A 335 -6.56 -0.58 -2.05
C HIS A 335 -6.71 0.37 -0.84
N GLU A 336 -6.53 -0.09 0.40
CA GLU A 336 -6.79 0.74 1.59
C GLU A 336 -5.80 1.89 1.76
N THR A 337 -4.52 1.67 1.46
CA THR A 337 -3.49 2.68 1.68
C THR A 337 -3.60 3.83 0.67
N THR A 338 -3.75 3.52 -0.60
CA THR A 338 -3.84 4.53 -1.67
C THR A 338 -5.16 5.30 -1.61
N SER A 339 -6.28 4.62 -1.31
CA SER A 339 -7.57 5.29 -1.12
C SER A 339 -7.55 6.26 0.06
N GLY A 340 -6.90 5.90 1.16
CA GLY A 340 -6.68 6.80 2.29
C GLY A 340 -5.86 8.04 1.91
N ALA A 341 -4.73 7.85 1.22
CA ALA A 341 -3.87 8.93 0.75
C ALA A 341 -4.61 9.91 -0.16
N LEU A 342 -5.36 9.38 -1.14
CA LEU A 342 -6.23 10.18 -2.02
C LEU A 342 -7.30 10.94 -1.25
N SER A 343 -7.95 10.28 -0.30
CA SER A 343 -9.00 10.89 0.52
C SER A 343 -8.48 12.04 1.39
N PHE A 344 -7.30 11.89 2.00
CA PHE A 344 -6.66 12.98 2.74
C PHE A 344 -6.23 14.12 1.81
N ALA A 345 -5.64 13.82 0.65
CA ALA A 345 -5.26 14.85 -0.32
C ALA A 345 -6.48 15.66 -0.80
N LEU A 346 -7.60 14.99 -1.11
CA LEU A 346 -8.86 15.63 -1.52
C LEU A 346 -9.48 16.45 -0.38
N HIS A 347 -9.37 15.99 0.88
CA HIS A 347 -9.78 16.77 2.04
C HIS A 347 -9.05 18.11 2.10
N TYR A 348 -7.72 18.12 1.99
CA TYR A 348 -6.94 19.35 2.06
C TYR A 348 -7.15 20.23 0.82
N LEU A 349 -7.16 19.67 -0.38
CA LEU A 349 -7.44 20.40 -1.61
C LEU A 349 -8.80 21.10 -1.59
N SER A 350 -9.82 20.48 -1.01
CA SER A 350 -11.14 21.11 -0.92
C SER A 350 -11.19 22.28 0.07
N ARG A 351 -10.27 22.35 1.03
CA ARG A 351 -10.26 23.37 2.11
C ARG A 351 -9.23 24.46 1.92
N ASP A 352 -8.25 24.26 1.07
CA ASP A 352 -7.24 25.26 0.74
C ASP A 352 -7.35 25.69 -0.74
N PRO A 353 -8.08 26.81 -1.01
CA PRO A 353 -8.26 27.31 -2.39
C PRO A 353 -6.94 27.70 -3.08
N HIS A 354 -5.93 28.15 -2.33
CA HIS A 354 -4.64 28.53 -2.90
C HIS A 354 -3.85 27.32 -3.37
N VAL A 355 -3.78 26.28 -2.53
CA VAL A 355 -3.15 25.01 -2.90
C VAL A 355 -3.88 24.38 -4.08
N ALA A 356 -5.21 24.36 -4.05
CA ALA A 356 -6.03 23.81 -5.14
C ALA A 356 -5.82 24.58 -6.45
N ALA A 357 -5.77 25.91 -6.42
CA ALA A 357 -5.54 26.74 -7.60
C ALA A 357 -4.16 26.49 -8.21
N ARG A 358 -3.10 26.40 -7.40
CA ARG A 358 -1.74 26.06 -7.86
C ARG A 358 -1.68 24.67 -8.48
N ALA A 359 -2.31 23.67 -7.85
CA ALA A 359 -2.35 22.31 -8.37
C ALA A 359 -3.09 22.25 -9.71
N ARG A 360 -4.23 22.94 -9.84
CA ARG A 360 -4.97 23.06 -11.11
C ARG A 360 -4.15 23.74 -12.21
N ALA A 361 -3.50 24.86 -11.88
CA ALA A 361 -2.66 25.57 -12.83
C ALA A 361 -1.51 24.70 -13.35
N GLU A 362 -0.93 23.83 -12.50
CA GLU A 362 0.06 22.86 -12.96
C GLU A 362 -0.55 21.83 -13.92
N VAL A 363 -1.70 21.26 -13.58
CA VAL A 363 -2.40 20.28 -14.44
C VAL A 363 -2.73 20.89 -15.80
N ASP A 364 -3.30 22.09 -15.81
CA ASP A 364 -3.67 22.80 -17.05
C ASP A 364 -2.43 23.07 -17.91
N ARG A 365 -1.34 23.53 -17.31
CA ARG A 365 -0.08 23.80 -18.02
C ARG A 365 0.60 22.53 -18.55
N VAL A 366 0.61 21.44 -17.77
CA VAL A 366 1.34 20.20 -18.13
C VAL A 366 0.56 19.37 -19.13
N TRP A 367 -0.75 19.29 -18.98
CA TRP A 367 -1.61 18.49 -19.86
C TRP A 367 -2.18 19.28 -21.04
N GLY A 368 -2.29 20.63 -20.94
CA GLY A 368 -2.83 21.46 -22.01
C GLY A 368 -4.17 20.91 -22.52
N ASP A 369 -4.27 20.75 -23.83
CA ASP A 369 -5.46 20.19 -24.50
C ASP A 369 -5.47 18.65 -24.55
N THR A 370 -4.49 17.98 -23.93
CA THR A 370 -4.40 16.52 -23.96
C THR A 370 -5.57 15.91 -23.18
N ALA A 371 -6.50 15.24 -23.89
CA ALA A 371 -7.63 14.56 -23.28
C ALA A 371 -7.20 13.30 -22.50
N VAL A 372 -6.11 12.66 -22.92
CA VAL A 372 -5.60 11.40 -22.42
C VAL A 372 -4.14 11.59 -22.00
N PRO A 373 -3.86 11.96 -20.74
CA PRO A 373 -2.49 12.15 -20.29
C PRO A 373 -1.72 10.82 -20.36
N GLY A 374 -0.52 10.85 -20.95
CA GLY A 374 0.39 9.72 -20.97
C GLY A 374 1.16 9.58 -19.65
N TYR A 375 1.81 8.43 -19.46
CA TYR A 375 2.60 8.10 -18.27
C TYR A 375 3.58 9.22 -17.89
N GLU A 376 4.36 9.71 -18.85
CA GLU A 376 5.37 10.76 -18.62
C GLU A 376 4.75 12.14 -18.29
N GLN A 377 3.53 12.40 -18.74
CA GLN A 377 2.83 13.64 -18.42
C GLN A 377 2.34 13.64 -16.98
N VAL A 378 1.96 12.49 -16.44
CA VAL A 378 1.63 12.34 -15.01
C VAL A 378 2.87 12.57 -14.15
N ALA A 379 4.02 12.04 -14.53
CA ALA A 379 5.28 12.23 -13.82
C ALA A 379 5.74 13.70 -13.75
N LYS A 380 5.23 14.56 -14.64
CA LYS A 380 5.52 16.02 -14.66
C LYS A 380 4.65 16.82 -13.68
N LEU A 381 3.61 16.24 -13.09
CA LEU A 381 2.75 16.89 -12.09
C LEU A 381 3.45 16.96 -10.72
N ARG A 382 4.47 17.79 -10.63
CA ARG A 382 5.34 17.87 -9.44
C ARG A 382 4.65 18.49 -8.24
N TYR A 383 3.83 19.52 -8.44
CA TYR A 383 3.11 20.16 -7.34
C TYR A 383 1.94 19.29 -6.84
N VAL A 384 1.19 18.67 -7.74
CA VAL A 384 0.18 17.66 -7.36
C VAL A 384 0.82 16.53 -6.53
N ARG A 385 2.03 16.11 -6.91
CA ARG A 385 2.79 15.13 -6.13
C ARG A 385 3.18 15.67 -4.75
N ARG A 386 3.59 16.94 -4.60
CA ARG A 386 3.87 17.55 -3.30
C ARG A 386 2.63 17.61 -2.40
N VAL A 387 1.45 17.89 -2.97
CA VAL A 387 0.15 17.82 -2.26
C VAL A 387 -0.07 16.43 -1.68
N LEU A 388 0.18 15.38 -2.46
CA LEU A 388 0.06 14.00 -2.01
C LEU A 388 1.09 13.67 -0.91
N ASP A 389 2.35 14.06 -1.09
CA ASP A 389 3.40 13.83 -0.10
C ASP A 389 3.10 14.57 1.22
N GLU A 390 2.54 15.78 1.18
CA GLU A 390 2.16 16.53 2.38
C GLU A 390 0.93 15.90 3.07
N ALA A 391 -0.03 15.40 2.31
CA ALA A 391 -1.14 14.63 2.87
C ALA A 391 -0.63 13.36 3.58
N LEU A 392 0.32 12.64 2.99
CA LEU A 392 0.97 11.47 3.59
C LEU A 392 1.90 11.83 4.76
N ARG A 393 2.43 13.04 4.83
CA ARG A 393 3.16 13.53 5.99
C ARG A 393 2.23 13.67 7.20
N LEU A 394 1.14 14.39 7.03
CA LEU A 394 0.18 14.61 8.12
C LEU A 394 -0.57 13.33 8.48
N TRP A 395 -0.99 12.56 7.49
CA TRP A 395 -1.76 11.33 7.68
C TRP A 395 -1.15 10.18 6.89
N PRO A 396 0.00 9.64 7.34
CA PRO A 396 0.57 8.44 6.73
C PRO A 396 -0.42 7.29 6.90
N THR A 397 -0.93 6.77 5.79
CA THR A 397 -1.98 5.76 5.81
C THR A 397 -1.52 4.44 6.45
N ALA A 398 -0.22 4.12 6.34
CA ALA A 398 0.45 3.14 7.20
C ALA A 398 1.15 3.90 8.35
N PRO A 399 0.48 4.03 9.52
CA PRO A 399 0.87 5.03 10.52
C PRO A 399 2.09 4.65 11.36
N ALA A 400 2.54 3.40 11.28
CA ALA A 400 3.69 2.91 12.01
C ALA A 400 4.33 1.69 11.33
N PHE A 401 5.60 1.47 11.62
CA PHE A 401 6.32 0.23 11.28
C PHE A 401 7.25 -0.16 12.43
N ALA A 402 7.53 -1.45 12.58
CA ALA A 402 8.34 -1.94 13.68
C ALA A 402 9.71 -2.43 13.21
N ARG A 403 10.72 -2.20 14.05
CA ARG A 403 12.11 -2.62 13.84
C ARG A 403 12.59 -3.40 15.04
N GLU A 404 13.38 -4.45 14.83
CA GLU A 404 13.98 -5.29 15.87
C GLU A 404 15.50 -5.33 15.74
N ALA A 405 16.19 -5.40 16.86
CA ALA A 405 17.65 -5.49 16.92
C ALA A 405 18.13 -6.88 16.47
N ARG A 406 19.09 -6.93 15.52
CA ARG A 406 19.72 -8.17 15.03
C ARG A 406 20.68 -8.77 16.03
N ALA A 407 21.29 -7.93 16.87
CA ALA A 407 22.22 -8.27 17.94
C ALA A 407 22.03 -7.26 19.09
N ASP A 408 22.67 -7.50 20.22
CA ASP A 408 22.72 -6.53 21.31
C ASP A 408 23.30 -5.21 20.80
N THR A 409 22.64 -4.10 21.06
CA THR A 409 22.97 -2.77 20.53
C THR A 409 22.46 -1.67 21.45
N VAL A 410 22.77 -0.41 21.13
CA VAL A 410 22.28 0.77 21.85
C VAL A 410 21.60 1.70 20.86
N LEU A 411 20.29 1.92 21.02
CA LEU A 411 19.52 2.84 20.19
C LEU A 411 19.79 4.29 20.63
N GLY A 412 20.14 5.15 19.68
CA GLY A 412 20.40 6.56 19.91
C GLY A 412 21.56 6.84 20.88
N GLY A 413 22.43 5.87 21.11
CA GLY A 413 23.55 5.99 22.07
C GLY A 413 23.16 5.88 23.56
N GLU A 414 21.86 5.80 23.89
CA GLU A 414 21.34 5.89 25.26
C GLU A 414 20.48 4.70 25.70
N HIS A 415 19.84 4.01 24.74
CA HIS A 415 18.83 3.01 25.05
C HIS A 415 19.31 1.59 24.71
N PRO A 416 19.82 0.80 25.66
CA PRO A 416 20.27 -0.56 25.42
C PRO A 416 19.12 -1.44 24.90
N MET A 417 19.39 -2.17 23.84
CA MET A 417 18.49 -3.18 23.25
C MET A 417 19.23 -4.50 23.12
N ARG A 418 18.61 -5.58 23.53
CA ARG A 418 19.10 -6.94 23.28
C ARG A 418 18.62 -7.42 21.92
N ARG A 419 19.29 -8.42 21.38
CA ARG A 419 18.84 -9.14 20.18
C ARG A 419 17.36 -9.51 20.28
N GLY A 420 16.57 -9.18 19.25
CA GLY A 420 15.12 -9.38 19.22
C GLY A 420 14.30 -8.33 19.97
N GLY A 421 14.95 -7.39 20.68
CA GLY A 421 14.29 -6.20 21.19
C GLY A 421 13.74 -5.36 20.06
N TRP A 422 12.55 -4.78 20.22
CA TRP A 422 11.90 -4.08 19.12
C TRP A 422 11.23 -2.77 19.55
N ALA A 423 11.08 -1.88 18.58
CA ALA A 423 10.38 -0.61 18.73
C ALA A 423 9.42 -0.39 17.57
N LEU A 424 8.34 0.34 17.83
CA LEU A 424 7.38 0.80 16.86
C LEU A 424 7.72 2.25 16.47
N VAL A 425 8.19 2.46 15.25
CA VAL A 425 8.36 3.81 14.71
C VAL A 425 6.98 4.36 14.36
N LEU A 426 6.56 5.37 15.10
CA LEU A 426 5.28 6.05 14.91
C LEU A 426 5.45 7.11 13.82
N THR A 427 5.15 6.71 12.58
CA THR A 427 5.40 7.53 11.38
C THR A 427 4.72 8.90 11.48
N ALA A 428 3.49 8.94 11.98
CA ALA A 428 2.75 10.19 12.12
C ALA A 428 3.39 11.15 13.16
N MET A 429 4.07 10.63 14.17
CA MET A 429 4.85 11.41 15.14
C MET A 429 6.16 11.91 14.51
N LEU A 430 6.90 11.01 13.84
CA LEU A 430 8.13 11.35 13.10
C LEU A 430 7.88 12.49 12.10
N HIS A 431 6.75 12.45 11.43
CA HIS A 431 6.36 13.46 10.43
C HIS A 431 5.85 14.78 11.04
N ARG A 432 5.85 14.90 12.38
CA ARG A 432 5.44 16.09 13.11
C ARG A 432 6.56 16.63 14.03
N ASP A 433 7.74 16.03 13.99
CA ASP A 433 8.89 16.46 14.76
C ASP A 433 9.24 17.93 14.43
N PRO A 434 9.08 18.89 15.36
CA PRO A 434 9.32 20.31 15.07
C PRO A 434 10.77 20.60 14.66
N GLY A 435 11.74 19.82 15.14
CA GLY A 435 13.14 19.94 14.77
C GLY A 435 13.38 19.66 13.27
N THR A 436 12.51 18.87 12.66
CA THR A 436 12.57 18.53 11.22
C THR A 436 11.62 19.38 10.38
N TRP A 437 10.39 19.61 10.87
CA TRP A 437 9.30 20.16 10.08
C TRP A 437 8.96 21.63 10.40
N GLY A 438 9.71 22.23 11.34
CA GLY A 438 9.54 23.62 11.76
C GLY A 438 8.47 23.81 12.83
N PRO A 439 8.22 25.07 13.24
CA PRO A 439 7.41 25.39 14.42
C PRO A 439 5.91 25.12 14.26
N ASP A 440 5.43 24.98 13.02
CA ASP A 440 4.03 24.70 12.70
C ASP A 440 3.91 23.38 11.89
N PRO A 441 4.17 22.22 12.54
CA PRO A 441 4.16 20.94 11.83
C PRO A 441 2.75 20.46 11.45
N GLU A 442 1.70 21.03 12.03
CA GLU A 442 0.31 20.66 11.71
C GLU A 442 -0.24 21.39 10.48
N ARG A 443 0.39 22.46 10.04
CA ARG A 443 -0.01 23.20 8.85
C ARG A 443 0.21 22.36 7.59
N PHE A 444 -0.82 22.27 6.75
CA PHE A 444 -0.72 21.67 5.43
C PHE A 444 0.01 22.63 4.49
N ASP A 445 1.20 22.25 4.06
CA ASP A 445 2.07 23.07 3.22
C ASP A 445 2.88 22.21 2.23
N PRO A 446 2.39 22.06 0.99
CA PRO A 446 3.08 21.27 -0.04
C PRO A 446 4.50 21.76 -0.39
N ASP A 447 4.83 23.03 -0.10
CA ASP A 447 6.15 23.56 -0.38
C ASP A 447 7.24 23.00 0.54
N ARG A 448 6.87 22.34 1.65
CA ARG A 448 7.79 21.48 2.42
C ARG A 448 8.44 20.38 1.58
N PHE A 449 7.86 20.05 0.44
CA PHE A 449 8.34 19.05 -0.52
C PHE A 449 8.93 19.65 -1.79
N ASP A 450 9.29 20.94 -1.78
CA ASP A 450 10.08 21.47 -2.88
C ASP A 450 11.49 20.86 -2.89
N ALA A 451 12.17 20.96 -4.02
CA ALA A 451 13.46 20.30 -4.21
C ALA A 451 14.55 20.84 -3.25
N ALA A 452 14.48 22.11 -2.85
CA ALA A 452 15.44 22.71 -1.92
C ALA A 452 15.17 22.23 -0.49
N ALA A 453 13.90 22.27 -0.05
CA ALA A 453 13.48 21.80 1.26
C ALA A 453 13.78 20.29 1.45
N VAL A 454 13.55 19.47 0.42
CA VAL A 454 13.87 18.03 0.46
C VAL A 454 15.36 17.79 0.59
N ARG A 455 16.21 18.54 -0.14
CA ARG A 455 17.68 18.42 -0.02
C ARG A 455 18.22 18.87 1.33
N ALA A 456 17.63 19.89 1.92
CA ALA A 456 18.05 20.43 3.23
C ALA A 456 17.62 19.53 4.40
N ARG A 457 16.62 18.68 4.20
CA ARG A 457 16.06 17.85 5.27
C ARG A 457 16.97 16.65 5.57
N ALA A 458 17.16 16.35 6.85
CA ALA A 458 17.90 15.17 7.30
C ALA A 458 17.30 13.88 6.70
N PRO A 459 18.13 12.89 6.34
CA PRO A 459 17.65 11.61 5.84
C PRO A 459 16.78 10.89 6.88
N HIS A 460 15.96 9.97 6.42
CA HIS A 460 15.11 9.12 7.26
C HIS A 460 13.98 9.81 8.04
N THR A 461 13.69 11.10 7.79
CA THR A 461 12.66 11.88 8.49
C THR A 461 11.27 11.81 7.82
N TYR A 462 11.19 11.31 6.59
CA TYR A 462 9.93 11.11 5.84
C TYR A 462 9.82 9.66 5.37
N LYS A 463 8.93 8.86 5.98
CA LYS A 463 8.86 7.40 5.85
C LYS A 463 7.44 6.84 5.68
N PRO A 464 6.58 7.42 4.81
CA PRO A 464 5.22 6.90 4.65
C PRO A 464 5.17 5.50 4.02
N PHE A 465 6.27 5.06 3.39
CA PHE A 465 6.42 3.76 2.74
C PHE A 465 7.39 2.82 3.49
N GLY A 466 7.72 3.13 4.74
CA GLY A 466 8.69 2.36 5.53
C GLY A 466 10.14 2.61 5.13
N THR A 467 11.03 1.64 5.40
CA THR A 467 12.47 1.77 5.17
C THR A 467 13.14 0.44 4.83
N GLY A 468 14.28 0.50 4.14
CA GLY A 468 15.16 -0.62 3.82
C GLY A 468 14.57 -1.61 2.82
N ALA A 469 15.11 -2.83 2.79
CA ALA A 469 14.68 -3.89 1.88
C ALA A 469 13.20 -4.26 2.02
N ARG A 470 12.62 -4.06 3.21
CA ARG A 470 11.21 -4.33 3.52
C ARG A 470 10.30 -3.10 3.36
N ALA A 471 10.77 -2.02 2.70
CA ALA A 471 9.95 -0.89 2.31
C ALA A 471 8.85 -1.32 1.32
N CYS A 472 7.83 -0.47 1.14
CA CYS A 472 6.72 -0.76 0.24
C CYS A 472 7.20 -0.99 -1.21
N ILE A 473 7.00 -2.20 -1.72
CA ILE A 473 7.32 -2.57 -3.11
C ILE A 473 6.44 -1.80 -4.11
N GLY A 474 5.17 -1.56 -3.77
CA GLY A 474 4.19 -0.84 -4.60
C GLY A 474 4.27 0.68 -4.52
N ARG A 475 5.35 1.27 -3.96
CA ARG A 475 5.48 2.72 -3.78
C ARG A 475 5.24 3.50 -5.09
N GLN A 476 5.87 3.10 -6.18
CA GLN A 476 5.75 3.81 -7.46
C GLN A 476 4.36 3.64 -8.06
N PHE A 477 3.77 2.45 -7.91
CA PHE A 477 2.40 2.16 -8.32
C PHE A 477 1.41 3.11 -7.64
N ALA A 478 1.42 3.15 -6.30
CA ALA A 478 0.52 3.99 -5.50
C ALA A 478 0.67 5.48 -5.81
N LEU A 479 1.90 5.95 -5.99
CA LEU A 479 2.19 7.35 -6.24
C LEU A 479 1.81 7.78 -7.66
N HIS A 480 1.99 6.92 -8.66
CA HIS A 480 1.58 7.17 -10.02
C HIS A 480 0.05 7.20 -10.13
N GLU A 481 -0.63 6.17 -9.62
CA GLU A 481 -2.08 6.10 -9.55
C GLU A 481 -2.69 7.34 -8.88
N ALA A 482 -2.23 7.66 -7.67
CA ALA A 482 -2.76 8.79 -6.92
C ALA A 482 -2.53 10.14 -7.62
N THR A 483 -1.36 10.33 -8.24
CA THR A 483 -1.06 11.57 -8.99
C THR A 483 -1.92 11.70 -10.23
N LEU A 484 -2.13 10.61 -10.98
CA LEU A 484 -3.03 10.55 -12.14
C LEU A 484 -4.45 10.93 -11.75
N VAL A 485 -4.98 10.29 -10.71
CA VAL A 485 -6.36 10.50 -10.24
C VAL A 485 -6.56 11.94 -9.77
N LEU A 486 -5.66 12.46 -8.93
CA LEU A 486 -5.73 13.86 -8.48
C LEU A 486 -5.69 14.83 -9.65
N GLY A 487 -4.83 14.58 -10.64
CA GLY A 487 -4.75 15.40 -11.85
C GLY A 487 -6.06 15.42 -12.64
N LEU A 488 -6.67 14.26 -12.87
CA LEU A 488 -7.96 14.13 -13.57
C LEU A 488 -9.09 14.84 -12.82
N LEU A 489 -9.17 14.66 -11.50
CA LEU A 489 -10.19 15.28 -10.67
C LEU A 489 -10.03 16.80 -10.63
N LEU A 490 -8.81 17.32 -10.45
CA LEU A 490 -8.49 18.75 -10.44
C LEU A 490 -8.75 19.41 -11.80
N ARG A 491 -8.55 18.70 -12.90
CA ARG A 491 -8.86 19.19 -14.24
C ARG A 491 -10.36 19.34 -14.46
N ARG A 492 -11.17 18.42 -13.90
CA ARG A 492 -12.60 18.28 -14.21
C ARG A 492 -13.52 19.02 -13.25
N TYR A 493 -13.14 19.10 -11.96
CA TYR A 493 -14.03 19.58 -10.91
C TYR A 493 -13.44 20.69 -10.05
N GLU A 494 -14.32 21.58 -9.57
CA GLU A 494 -14.12 22.35 -8.36
C GLU A 494 -14.65 21.52 -7.19
N LEU A 495 -13.80 21.37 -6.16
CA LEU A 495 -14.10 20.57 -4.99
C LEU A 495 -14.65 21.47 -3.88
N ARG A 496 -15.91 21.31 -3.49
CA ARG A 496 -16.56 22.10 -2.45
C ARG A 496 -16.73 21.26 -1.19
N PRO A 497 -16.07 21.62 -0.07
CA PRO A 497 -16.23 20.89 1.18
C PRO A 497 -17.59 21.18 1.81
N ASP A 498 -18.14 20.21 2.56
CA ASP A 498 -19.20 20.48 3.51
C ASP A 498 -18.64 21.38 4.63
N PRO A 499 -19.18 22.60 4.84
CA PRO A 499 -18.72 23.52 5.89
C PRO A 499 -18.84 22.95 7.31
N ALA A 500 -19.82 22.05 7.54
CA ALA A 500 -20.05 21.41 8.82
C ALA A 500 -19.10 20.24 9.09
N TYR A 501 -18.49 19.66 8.05
CA TYR A 501 -17.60 18.53 8.22
C TYR A 501 -16.32 18.92 8.97
N ARG A 502 -16.00 18.15 10.01
CA ARG A 502 -14.71 18.18 10.70
C ARG A 502 -14.01 16.86 10.47
N LEU A 503 -12.71 16.91 10.15
CA LEU A 503 -11.93 15.70 9.88
C LEU A 503 -12.00 14.76 11.08
N ARG A 504 -12.56 13.59 10.85
CA ARG A 504 -12.51 12.44 11.75
C ARG A 504 -11.76 11.35 11.03
N VAL A 505 -10.86 10.70 11.74
CA VAL A 505 -10.01 9.66 11.16
C VAL A 505 -10.33 8.34 11.82
N THR A 506 -10.75 7.38 11.01
CA THR A 506 -10.87 5.98 11.44
C THR A 506 -9.50 5.32 11.42
N GLU A 507 -9.24 4.53 12.45
CA GLU A 507 -8.06 3.70 12.55
C GLU A 507 -8.46 2.24 12.40
N ARG A 508 -8.02 1.65 11.30
CA ARG A 508 -8.01 0.21 11.08
C ARG A 508 -6.55 -0.23 11.04
N LEU A 509 -6.19 -1.11 10.12
CA LEU A 509 -4.78 -1.32 9.78
C LEU A 509 -4.17 -0.05 9.17
N THR A 510 -4.99 0.74 8.52
CA THR A 510 -4.69 1.99 7.85
C THR A 510 -5.52 3.14 8.40
N LEU A 511 -5.10 4.37 8.12
CA LEU A 511 -5.85 5.59 8.43
C LEU A 511 -6.70 6.03 7.23
N MET A 512 -7.94 6.45 7.52
CA MET A 512 -8.89 6.91 6.51
C MET A 512 -9.77 8.04 7.08
N PRO A 513 -10.08 9.12 6.31
CA PRO A 513 -11.12 10.07 6.71
C PRO A 513 -12.48 9.38 6.84
N GLU A 514 -13.21 9.66 7.91
CA GLU A 514 -14.55 9.10 8.14
C GLU A 514 -15.62 10.06 7.62
N GLY A 515 -16.46 9.59 6.68
CA GLY A 515 -17.63 10.32 6.22
C GLY A 515 -17.31 11.61 5.47
N LEU A 516 -16.15 11.69 4.82
CA LEU A 516 -15.79 12.82 3.98
C LEU A 516 -16.65 12.81 2.72
N ARG A 517 -17.46 13.86 2.56
CA ARG A 517 -18.25 14.11 1.36
C ARG A 517 -17.87 15.45 0.74
N LEU A 518 -17.91 15.51 -0.59
CA LEU A 518 -17.65 16.71 -1.35
C LEU A 518 -18.80 17.00 -2.31
N HIS A 519 -19.18 18.27 -2.41
CA HIS A 519 -19.99 18.75 -3.52
C HIS A 519 -19.07 19.09 -4.68
N LEU A 520 -19.51 18.80 -5.86
CA LEU A 520 -18.75 19.05 -7.09
C LEU A 520 -19.39 20.18 -7.88
N GLU A 521 -18.55 20.97 -8.53
CA GLU A 521 -18.95 21.88 -9.61
C GLU A 521 -18.09 21.56 -10.82
N ARG A 522 -18.67 21.52 -12.02
CA ARG A 522 -17.89 21.31 -13.24
C ARG A 522 -17.04 22.54 -13.49
N ARG A 523 -15.73 22.37 -13.66
CA ARG A 523 -14.88 23.47 -14.08
C ARG A 523 -15.28 23.96 -15.47
N ARG A 524 -15.36 25.27 -15.62
CA ARG A 524 -15.38 25.89 -16.93
C ARG A 524 -13.97 25.78 -17.51
N THR A 525 -13.77 24.91 -18.50
CA THR A 525 -12.48 24.79 -19.18
C THR A 525 -12.11 26.17 -19.74
N PRO A 526 -10.83 26.64 -19.61
CA PRO A 526 -10.39 27.80 -20.38
C PRO A 526 -10.70 27.55 -21.85
N VAL A 527 -11.21 28.59 -22.55
CA VAL A 527 -11.60 28.52 -23.97
C VAL A 527 -10.44 27.98 -24.78
N GLY A 528 -10.53 26.75 -25.29
CA GLY A 528 -9.48 26.04 -26.02
C GLY A 528 -9.53 24.50 -25.91
N GLY A 529 -10.10 23.96 -24.87
CA GLY A 529 -10.20 22.49 -24.70
C GLY A 529 -11.59 21.98 -25.07
N ALA A 530 -11.68 21.12 -26.09
CA ALA A 530 -12.90 20.39 -26.40
C ALA A 530 -13.39 19.62 -25.16
N PRO A 531 -14.71 19.50 -24.92
CA PRO A 531 -15.23 18.63 -23.89
C PRO A 531 -14.65 17.24 -24.13
N LEU A 532 -14.20 16.56 -23.05
CA LEU A 532 -13.81 15.16 -23.09
C LEU A 532 -15.01 14.40 -23.64
N GLY A 533 -14.94 14.00 -24.93
CA GLY A 533 -16.06 13.60 -25.74
C GLY A 533 -16.87 12.47 -25.09
N GLU A 534 -18.17 12.58 -25.21
CA GLU A 534 -19.04 11.43 -25.42
C GLU A 534 -18.48 10.68 -26.63
N GLU A 535 -17.61 9.71 -26.42
CA GLU A 535 -17.38 8.68 -27.44
C GLU A 535 -18.71 7.93 -27.55
N GLN A 536 -19.40 8.23 -28.65
CA GLN A 536 -20.45 7.40 -29.19
C GLN A 536 -19.95 5.96 -29.13
N THR A 537 -20.67 5.14 -28.37
CA THR A 537 -20.65 3.69 -28.54
C THR A 537 -21.05 3.39 -29.97
N GLY A 538 -20.07 3.44 -30.86
CA GLY A 538 -20.19 2.95 -32.21
C GLY A 538 -20.33 1.44 -32.17
N GLU A 539 -21.56 0.95 -32.05
CA GLU A 539 -21.91 -0.38 -32.59
C GLU A 539 -21.37 -0.40 -34.03
N ARG A 540 -20.29 -1.12 -34.24
CA ARG A 540 -19.92 -1.57 -35.57
C ARG A 540 -21.03 -2.49 -36.05
N ARG A 541 -22.03 -1.94 -36.74
CA ARG A 541 -22.83 -2.73 -37.69
C ARG A 541 -21.86 -3.23 -38.75
N ILE A 542 -21.64 -4.52 -38.74
CA ILE A 542 -21.00 -5.24 -39.85
C ILE A 542 -21.87 -4.96 -41.08
N GLY A 543 -21.30 -4.22 -42.04
CA GLY A 543 -21.98 -3.89 -43.28
C GLY A 543 -22.28 -5.16 -44.07
N GLU A 544 -23.54 -5.41 -44.27
CA GLU A 544 -24.01 -6.29 -45.33
C GLU A 544 -23.68 -5.68 -46.67
N GLY A 545 -22.77 -6.30 -47.42
CA GLY A 545 -22.54 -6.02 -48.83
C GLY A 545 -23.71 -6.59 -49.64
N PRO A 546 -24.02 -6.01 -50.81
CA PRO A 546 -25.18 -6.41 -51.61
C PRO A 546 -24.98 -7.82 -52.19
N VAL A 547 -25.88 -8.75 -51.90
CA VAL A 547 -26.02 -10.04 -52.58
C VAL A 547 -26.93 -9.84 -53.77
N GLU A 548 -26.40 -10.10 -54.97
CA GLU A 548 -27.15 -10.19 -56.23
C GLU A 548 -28.17 -11.31 -56.17
N ALA A 549 -29.31 -11.01 -56.71
CA ALA A 549 -30.44 -11.91 -56.85
C ALA A 549 -30.20 -12.96 -57.95
N VAL A 550 -30.38 -14.24 -57.64
CA VAL A 550 -30.62 -15.30 -58.63
C VAL A 550 -31.79 -16.14 -58.17
N GLY A 551 -32.83 -16.12 -59.01
CA GLY A 551 -33.89 -17.00 -59.46
C GLY A 551 -34.54 -17.97 -58.50
N GLU A 552 -35.87 -17.82 -58.48
CA GLU A 552 -36.87 -18.72 -57.97
C GLU A 552 -36.83 -20.09 -58.62
N GLU A 553 -37.20 -21.15 -57.87
CA GLU A 553 -38.38 -21.99 -58.15
C GLU A 553 -38.69 -22.95 -56.98
N PRO A 554 -39.97 -23.42 -56.88
CA PRO A 554 -40.58 -23.77 -55.61
C PRO A 554 -40.88 -25.27 -55.40
N ALA A 555 -41.47 -25.56 -54.23
CA ALA A 555 -42.28 -26.75 -53.81
C ALA A 555 -41.47 -27.75 -52.93
N ALA A 556 -41.97 -28.09 -51.74
CA ALA A 556 -43.16 -28.89 -51.46
C ALA A 556 -43.32 -29.04 -49.92
N SER A 557 -44.57 -29.06 -49.55
CA SER A 557 -45.23 -29.33 -48.27
C SER A 557 -44.76 -30.62 -47.55
N ALA A 558 -44.68 -30.60 -46.23
CA ALA A 558 -45.24 -31.65 -45.35
C ALA A 558 -45.19 -31.24 -43.86
N SER A 559 -46.35 -30.93 -43.32
CA SER A 559 -47.03 -31.43 -42.12
C SER A 559 -46.28 -31.62 -40.82
N GLU A 560 -46.75 -30.85 -39.81
CA GLU A 560 -46.70 -31.13 -38.39
C GLU A 560 -47.16 -32.55 -38.00
N PRO A 561 -46.80 -33.02 -36.81
CA PRO A 561 -47.87 -33.14 -35.81
C PRO A 561 -47.56 -32.65 -34.41
N ARG A 562 -48.65 -32.22 -33.81
CA ARG A 562 -48.85 -31.73 -32.45
C ARG A 562 -48.69 -32.79 -31.38
N CYS A 563 -48.39 -32.29 -30.22
CA CYS A 563 -48.61 -32.66 -28.83
C CYS A 563 -49.47 -33.92 -28.50
N PRO A 564 -49.30 -34.55 -27.32
CA PRO A 564 -50.23 -34.17 -26.26
C PRO A 564 -49.65 -34.08 -24.82
N VAL A 565 -50.26 -33.16 -24.09
CA VAL A 565 -50.36 -33.00 -22.64
C VAL A 565 -50.92 -34.28 -21.98
N ARG A 566 -50.35 -34.69 -20.81
CA ARG A 566 -51.11 -35.34 -19.75
C ARG A 566 -50.70 -34.81 -18.38
N ARG A 567 -51.76 -34.40 -17.69
CA ARG A 567 -51.84 -34.09 -16.26
C ARG A 567 -52.10 -35.35 -15.43
N SER A 568 -51.98 -35.17 -14.15
CA SER A 568 -52.47 -35.86 -12.93
C SER A 568 -51.46 -36.86 -12.34
N GLY A 569 -51.09 -36.81 -11.10
CA GLY A 569 -51.84 -36.61 -9.84
C GLY A 569 -51.57 -37.83 -9.01
N ASP A 570 -50.90 -37.60 -7.92
CA ASP A 570 -51.18 -37.96 -6.52
C ASP A 570 -50.04 -37.43 -5.65
#